data_88165f17c761137b3ab686822c98d1e8
#
_entry.id   88165f17c761137b3ab686822c98d1e8
#
_cell.length_a   1.000
_cell.length_b   1.000
_cell.length_c   1.000
_cell.angle_alpha   90.00
_cell.angle_beta   90.00
_cell.angle_gamma   90.00
#
_symmetry.space_group_name_H-M   'P 1'
#
loop_
_entity.id
_entity.type
_entity.pdbx_description
1 polymer ?
#
loop_
_entity_poly.entity_id
_entity_poly.type
_entity_poly.pdbx_seq_one_letter_code
_entity_poly.pdbx_strand_id
1 'polypeptide(L)'
;YTSRELSHQLHDSGTKALFIVENFAKTYQEAEDKGQVQHVIVCKLGDMLGLVKGTVVNLVARHVKKMIPAYRLPGSTSFKHALNAVSASKYKRPDLNLSDVALLQYTGGTTGVAKGAMLSHGNLVANMLQISVLMNSAFDDDVDADDVILTALPLDHVFSFMVCGMYGMYQGYAGLLIPNPRDLDGLIKEMGKYKPAFIPAVNTLFNGL
;
A
#
# COMPACT_ATOMS: atom_id res chain seq x y z
N TYR A 1 3.88 10.87 -7.79
CA TYR A 1 5.24 11.40 -7.83
C TYR A 1 5.65 11.72 -9.26
N THR A 2 6.34 12.84 -9.43
CA THR A 2 7.12 13.14 -10.63
C THR A 2 8.43 12.35 -10.61
N SER A 3 9.13 12.28 -11.74
CA SER A 3 10.46 11.62 -11.81
C SER A 3 11.49 12.28 -10.87
N ARG A 4 11.40 13.61 -10.67
CA ARG A 4 12.26 14.37 -9.76
C ARG A 4 11.98 14.04 -8.28
N GLU A 5 10.72 13.98 -7.89
CA GLU A 5 10.32 13.60 -6.52
C GLU A 5 10.73 12.17 -6.21
N LEU A 6 10.57 11.27 -7.19
CA LEU A 6 11.00 9.88 -7.06
C LEU A 6 12.52 9.79 -6.90
N SER A 7 13.30 10.51 -7.72
CA SER A 7 14.77 10.57 -7.59
C SER A 7 15.18 11.02 -6.19
N HIS A 8 14.58 12.10 -5.68
CA HIS A 8 14.86 12.58 -4.33
C HIS A 8 14.58 11.50 -3.28
N GLN A 9 13.42 10.86 -3.33
CA GLN A 9 13.04 9.85 -2.34
C GLN A 9 13.93 8.60 -2.39
N LEU A 10 14.30 8.14 -3.58
CA LEU A 10 15.19 6.97 -3.74
C LEU A 10 16.58 7.25 -3.19
N HIS A 11 17.09 8.46 -3.41
CA HIS A 11 18.39 8.88 -2.90
C HIS A 11 18.37 9.03 -1.37
N ASP A 12 17.43 9.81 -0.85
CA ASP A 12 17.29 10.14 0.57
C ASP A 12 17.03 8.90 1.44
N SER A 13 16.17 7.99 0.97
CA SER A 13 15.83 6.76 1.70
C SER A 13 16.90 5.67 1.66
N GLY A 14 17.90 5.76 0.77
CA GLY A 14 18.86 4.70 0.53
C GLY A 14 18.21 3.40 0.04
N THR A 15 17.09 3.48 -0.67
CA THR A 15 16.32 2.34 -1.19
C THR A 15 17.19 1.39 -2.00
N LYS A 16 17.21 0.10 -1.64
CA LYS A 16 17.95 -0.96 -2.34
C LYS A 16 17.06 -1.79 -3.26
N ALA A 17 15.78 -1.96 -2.91
CA ALA A 17 14.81 -2.69 -3.71
C ALA A 17 13.56 -1.83 -3.93
N LEU A 18 13.18 -1.67 -5.21
CA LEU A 18 12.01 -0.90 -5.60
C LEU A 18 10.93 -1.84 -6.14
N PHE A 19 9.78 -1.87 -5.47
CA PHE A 19 8.55 -2.45 -6.02
C PHE A 19 7.76 -1.33 -6.68
N ILE A 20 7.51 -1.46 -7.97
CA ILE A 20 6.83 -0.43 -8.74
C ILE A 20 5.72 -1.02 -9.61
N VAL A 21 4.54 -0.42 -9.57
CA VAL A 21 3.45 -0.81 -10.49
C VAL A 21 3.78 -0.31 -11.88
N GLU A 22 3.56 -1.14 -12.91
CA GLU A 22 3.97 -0.84 -14.30
C GLU A 22 3.39 0.48 -14.85
N ASN A 23 2.30 0.98 -14.27
CA ASN A 23 1.73 2.30 -14.58
C ASN A 23 2.72 3.44 -14.34
N PHE A 24 3.62 3.27 -13.37
CA PHE A 24 4.62 4.26 -12.96
C PHE A 24 6.06 3.90 -13.38
N ALA A 25 6.21 2.79 -14.09
CA ALA A 25 7.53 2.32 -14.53
C ALA A 25 8.28 3.35 -15.41
N LYS A 26 7.53 4.12 -16.22
CA LYS A 26 8.09 5.22 -17.01
C LYS A 26 8.63 6.34 -16.11
N THR A 27 7.94 6.69 -15.03
CA THR A 27 8.41 7.70 -14.06
C THR A 27 9.77 7.29 -13.46
N TYR A 28 9.93 6.00 -13.11
CA TYR A 28 11.23 5.51 -12.64
C TYR A 28 12.29 5.48 -13.75
N GLN A 29 11.90 5.14 -14.99
CA GLN A 29 12.81 5.20 -16.12
C GLN A 29 13.39 6.60 -16.32
N GLU A 30 12.55 7.63 -16.17
CA GLU A 30 12.89 9.05 -16.33
C GLU A 30 13.52 9.68 -15.09
N ALA A 31 13.61 8.95 -13.98
CA ALA A 31 14.29 9.42 -12.78
C ALA A 31 15.80 9.57 -13.06
N GLU A 32 16.34 10.77 -12.84
CA GLU A 32 17.75 11.09 -13.10
C GLU A 32 18.67 10.38 -12.11
N ASP A 33 18.33 10.43 -10.82
CA ASP A 33 19.03 9.73 -9.75
C ASP A 33 18.17 8.57 -9.25
N LYS A 34 18.71 7.37 -9.28
CA LYS A 34 18.07 6.14 -8.79
C LYS A 34 18.60 5.70 -7.43
N GLY A 35 19.42 6.54 -6.80
CA GLY A 35 20.01 6.25 -5.49
C GLY A 35 20.80 4.93 -5.50
N GLN A 36 20.55 4.10 -4.50
CA GLN A 36 21.22 2.80 -4.31
C GLN A 36 20.39 1.61 -4.77
N VAL A 37 19.38 1.81 -5.64
CA VAL A 37 18.46 0.74 -6.09
C VAL A 37 19.23 -0.32 -6.88
N GLN A 38 19.24 -1.53 -6.32
CA GLN A 38 19.88 -2.71 -6.90
C GLN A 38 18.87 -3.64 -7.56
N HIS A 39 17.64 -3.67 -7.05
CA HIS A 39 16.58 -4.56 -7.52
C HIS A 39 15.34 -3.76 -7.87
N VAL A 40 14.85 -3.92 -9.10
CA VAL A 40 13.58 -3.32 -9.54
C VAL A 40 12.60 -4.43 -9.82
N ILE A 41 11.53 -4.49 -9.05
CA ILE A 41 10.46 -5.46 -9.17
C ILE A 41 9.22 -4.77 -9.75
N VAL A 42 8.86 -5.14 -10.98
CA VAL A 42 7.70 -4.57 -11.66
C VAL A 42 6.46 -5.39 -11.36
N CYS A 43 5.46 -4.74 -10.77
CA CYS A 43 4.18 -5.30 -10.40
C CYS A 43 3.11 -4.92 -11.44
N LYS A 44 2.21 -5.84 -11.76
CA LYS A 44 1.03 -5.57 -12.60
C LYS A 44 -0.23 -5.58 -11.76
N LEU A 45 -1.23 -4.81 -12.14
CA LEU A 45 -2.49 -4.70 -11.40
C LEU A 45 -3.17 -6.05 -11.16
N GLY A 46 -3.02 -6.99 -12.10
CA GLY A 46 -3.63 -8.32 -12.03
C GLY A 46 -2.74 -9.41 -11.42
N ASP A 47 -1.56 -9.11 -10.88
CA ASP A 47 -0.61 -10.15 -10.47
C ASP A 47 -1.14 -11.10 -9.39
N MET A 48 -1.94 -10.59 -8.44
CA MET A 48 -2.50 -11.38 -7.34
C MET A 48 -3.96 -11.84 -7.56
N LEU A 49 -4.54 -11.59 -8.73
CA LEU A 49 -5.94 -11.94 -9.03
C LEU A 49 -6.13 -13.34 -9.64
N GLY A 50 -5.11 -14.17 -9.59
CA GLY A 50 -5.12 -15.48 -10.25
C GLY A 50 -4.92 -15.38 -11.77
N LEU A 51 -4.90 -16.54 -12.44
CA LEU A 51 -4.47 -16.60 -13.84
C LEU A 51 -5.46 -15.88 -14.79
N VAL A 52 -6.74 -16.22 -14.70
CA VAL A 52 -7.76 -15.71 -15.66
C VAL A 52 -8.07 -14.24 -15.39
N LYS A 53 -8.51 -13.92 -14.16
CA LYS A 53 -8.85 -12.53 -13.79
C LYS A 53 -7.63 -11.60 -13.95
N GLY A 54 -6.45 -12.04 -13.51
CA GLY A 54 -5.24 -11.25 -13.63
C GLY A 54 -4.86 -10.94 -15.08
N THR A 55 -5.00 -11.90 -15.99
CA THR A 55 -4.75 -11.67 -17.42
C THR A 55 -5.73 -10.67 -18.00
N VAL A 56 -7.02 -10.83 -17.73
CA VAL A 56 -8.06 -9.90 -18.20
C VAL A 56 -7.80 -8.48 -17.69
N VAL A 57 -7.55 -8.31 -16.39
CA VAL A 57 -7.26 -7.00 -15.78
C VAL A 57 -6.02 -6.35 -16.44
N ASN A 58 -4.96 -7.10 -16.64
CA ASN A 58 -3.73 -6.58 -17.25
C ASN A 58 -3.96 -6.17 -18.73
N LEU A 59 -4.71 -6.95 -19.50
CA LEU A 59 -5.06 -6.61 -20.88
C LEU A 59 -5.94 -5.35 -20.95
N VAL A 60 -6.96 -5.26 -20.10
CA VAL A 60 -7.84 -4.09 -20.03
C VAL A 60 -7.06 -2.85 -19.62
N ALA A 61 -6.24 -2.93 -18.59
CA ALA A 61 -5.40 -1.80 -18.12
C ALA A 61 -4.46 -1.29 -19.23
N ARG A 62 -3.85 -2.20 -19.99
CA ARG A 62 -2.88 -1.86 -21.03
C ARG A 62 -3.54 -1.40 -22.33
N HIS A 63 -4.52 -2.12 -22.86
CA HIS A 63 -5.01 -1.92 -24.22
C HIS A 63 -6.32 -1.13 -24.27
N VAL A 64 -7.20 -1.29 -23.29
CA VAL A 64 -8.50 -0.60 -23.25
C VAL A 64 -8.38 0.73 -22.51
N LYS A 65 -7.90 0.69 -21.27
CA LYS A 65 -7.77 1.90 -20.43
C LYS A 65 -6.52 2.71 -20.72
N LYS A 66 -5.54 2.14 -21.45
CA LYS A 66 -4.26 2.78 -21.82
C LYS A 66 -3.55 3.42 -20.60
N MET A 67 -3.64 2.75 -19.46
CA MET A 67 -3.08 3.26 -18.18
C MET A 67 -1.57 3.03 -18.05
N ILE A 68 -0.97 2.27 -18.99
CA ILE A 68 0.43 1.85 -18.90
C ILE A 68 1.20 2.50 -20.04
N PRO A 69 1.96 3.57 -19.77
CA PRO A 69 2.87 4.17 -20.76
C PRO A 69 3.93 3.16 -21.22
N ALA A 70 4.44 3.34 -22.45
CA ALA A 70 5.58 2.54 -22.91
C ALA A 70 6.80 2.83 -22.04
N TYR A 71 7.45 1.78 -21.54
CA TYR A 71 8.67 1.87 -20.74
C TYR A 71 9.66 0.75 -21.09
N ARG A 72 10.92 0.98 -20.74
CA ARG A 72 11.99 0.00 -20.87
C ARG A 72 12.86 0.02 -19.61
N LEU A 73 12.82 -1.04 -18.81
CA LEU A 73 13.60 -1.20 -17.59
C LEU A 73 14.45 -2.47 -17.69
N PRO A 74 15.63 -2.40 -18.36
CA PRO A 74 16.51 -3.55 -18.47
C PRO A 74 16.98 -3.99 -17.08
N GLY A 75 17.02 -5.30 -16.83
CA GLY A 75 17.39 -5.86 -15.54
C GLY A 75 16.28 -5.89 -14.49
N SER A 76 15.08 -5.36 -14.79
CA SER A 76 13.93 -5.51 -13.88
C SER A 76 13.40 -6.95 -13.86
N THR A 77 12.85 -7.32 -12.71
CA THR A 77 12.24 -8.63 -12.48
C THR A 77 10.72 -8.47 -12.33
N SER A 78 9.92 -9.38 -12.90
CA SER A 78 8.47 -9.35 -12.65
C SER A 78 8.16 -9.81 -11.22
N PHE A 79 7.10 -9.24 -10.62
CA PHE A 79 6.69 -9.59 -9.26
C PHE A 79 6.48 -11.11 -9.08
N LYS A 80 5.77 -11.75 -10.00
CA LYS A 80 5.54 -13.21 -9.94
C LYS A 80 6.85 -14.01 -10.01
N HIS A 81 7.80 -13.58 -10.83
CA HIS A 81 9.10 -14.24 -10.89
C HIS A 81 9.86 -14.06 -9.59
N ALA A 82 9.92 -12.85 -9.04
CA ALA A 82 10.58 -12.59 -7.76
C ALA A 82 9.96 -13.41 -6.62
N LEU A 83 8.62 -13.50 -6.56
CA LEU A 83 7.91 -14.28 -5.55
C LEU A 83 8.19 -15.78 -5.64
N ASN A 84 8.34 -16.32 -6.86
CA ASN A 84 8.59 -17.74 -7.10
C ASN A 84 10.08 -18.12 -7.12
N ALA A 85 10.98 -17.15 -7.10
CA ALA A 85 12.43 -17.40 -7.17
C ALA A 85 12.98 -18.08 -5.91
N VAL A 86 12.30 -17.94 -4.77
CA VAL A 86 12.76 -18.46 -3.49
C VAL A 86 11.61 -19.20 -2.79
N SER A 87 11.91 -20.42 -2.30
CA SER A 87 10.95 -21.17 -1.46
C SER A 87 10.75 -20.47 -0.11
N ALA A 88 9.50 -20.46 0.39
CA ALA A 88 9.17 -19.93 1.71
C ALA A 88 10.00 -20.56 2.84
N SER A 89 10.43 -21.82 2.67
CA SER A 89 11.30 -22.51 3.64
C SER A 89 12.70 -21.91 3.79
N LYS A 90 13.13 -21.09 2.83
CA LYS A 90 14.42 -20.36 2.88
C LYS A 90 14.32 -19.02 3.59
N TYR A 91 13.10 -18.55 3.87
CA TYR A 91 12.92 -17.32 4.61
C TYR A 91 13.43 -17.48 6.05
N LYS A 92 14.29 -16.57 6.45
CA LYS A 92 14.73 -16.45 7.84
C LYS A 92 14.24 -15.11 8.38
N ARG A 93 13.45 -15.15 9.44
CA ARG A 93 13.02 -13.93 10.13
C ARG A 93 14.26 -13.20 10.63
N PRO A 94 14.43 -11.91 10.27
CA PRO A 94 15.50 -11.10 10.85
C PRO A 94 15.27 -10.89 12.35
N ASP A 95 16.35 -10.73 13.09
CA ASP A 95 16.30 -10.29 14.48
C ASP A 95 16.09 -8.77 14.49
N LEU A 96 14.94 -8.34 15.03
CA LEU A 96 14.49 -6.96 15.01
C LEU A 96 14.19 -6.47 16.42
N ASN A 97 14.64 -5.26 16.72
CA ASN A 97 14.35 -4.57 17.98
C ASN A 97 13.26 -3.50 17.77
N LEU A 98 12.60 -3.13 18.85
CA LEU A 98 11.59 -2.06 18.82
C LEU A 98 12.14 -0.70 18.38
N SER A 99 13.45 -0.47 18.55
CA SER A 99 14.16 0.74 18.12
C SER A 99 14.53 0.76 16.63
N ASP A 100 14.48 -0.39 15.95
CA ASP A 100 14.82 -0.46 14.52
C ASP A 100 13.80 0.30 13.70
N VAL A 101 14.26 0.98 12.63
CA VAL A 101 13.38 1.70 11.71
C VAL A 101 12.56 0.71 10.91
N ALA A 102 11.23 0.81 11.01
CA ALA A 102 10.29 -0.03 10.29
C ALA A 102 9.76 0.63 9.03
N LEU A 103 9.61 1.96 9.03
CA LEU A 103 8.96 2.71 7.99
C LEU A 103 9.56 4.11 7.86
N LEU A 104 9.77 4.56 6.63
CA LEU A 104 10.02 5.96 6.28
C LEU A 104 8.76 6.53 5.66
N GLN A 105 8.00 7.33 6.42
CA GLN A 105 6.80 7.97 5.92
C GLN A 105 7.15 9.32 5.32
N TYR A 106 7.14 9.40 3.98
CA TYR A 106 7.35 10.66 3.28
C TYR A 106 6.09 11.53 3.31
N THR A 107 6.25 12.76 3.74
CA THR A 107 5.17 13.75 3.74
C THR A 107 5.51 14.87 2.78
N GLY A 108 4.51 15.32 2.00
CA GLY A 108 4.62 16.56 1.22
C GLY A 108 4.73 17.72 2.19
N GLY A 109 5.95 18.21 2.43
CA GLY A 109 6.16 19.38 3.28
C GLY A 109 5.57 20.65 2.65
N THR A 110 4.98 21.51 3.45
CA THR A 110 4.54 22.87 3.03
C THR A 110 5.70 23.76 2.57
N THR A 111 6.95 23.32 2.76
CA THR A 111 8.20 24.07 2.53
C THR A 111 9.05 23.54 1.36
N GLY A 112 8.55 22.65 0.49
CA GLY A 112 9.20 22.29 -0.78
C GLY A 112 9.65 20.83 -0.90
N VAL A 113 10.65 20.35 -0.15
CA VAL A 113 11.20 19.00 -0.32
C VAL A 113 10.54 18.04 0.67
N ALA A 114 10.01 16.91 0.15
CA ALA A 114 9.41 15.88 0.97
C ALA A 114 10.46 15.29 1.95
N LYS A 115 10.07 15.11 3.22
CA LYS A 115 10.91 14.55 4.27
C LYS A 115 10.34 13.21 4.73
N GLY A 116 11.19 12.22 4.92
CA GLY A 116 10.83 10.92 5.45
C GLY A 116 10.87 10.90 6.98
N ALA A 117 9.71 10.83 7.64
CA ALA A 117 9.66 10.59 9.07
C ALA A 117 10.06 9.15 9.35
N MET A 118 11.09 8.95 10.21
CA MET A 118 11.55 7.63 10.61
C MET A 118 10.66 7.09 11.72
N LEU A 119 9.92 6.04 11.43
CA LEU A 119 9.06 5.35 12.40
C LEU A 119 9.69 4.00 12.75
N SER A 120 9.93 3.79 14.04
CA SER A 120 10.46 2.51 14.53
C SER A 120 9.35 1.46 14.66
N HIS A 121 9.73 0.18 14.77
CA HIS A 121 8.80 -0.89 15.13
C HIS A 121 8.05 -0.57 16.43
N GLY A 122 8.71 0.01 17.41
CA GLY A 122 8.09 0.44 18.66
C GLY A 122 7.02 1.51 18.46
N ASN A 123 7.23 2.49 17.58
CA ASN A 123 6.22 3.51 17.27
C ASN A 123 4.96 2.89 16.67
N LEU A 124 5.13 1.98 15.70
CA LEU A 124 4.01 1.33 15.03
C LEU A 124 3.22 0.45 16.00
N VAL A 125 3.91 -0.38 16.81
CA VAL A 125 3.26 -1.26 17.79
C VAL A 125 2.53 -0.44 18.86
N ALA A 126 3.16 0.60 19.42
CA ALA A 126 2.54 1.45 20.43
C ALA A 126 1.27 2.12 19.89
N ASN A 127 1.32 2.67 18.68
CA ASN A 127 0.14 3.31 18.06
C ASN A 127 -0.96 2.29 17.75
N MET A 128 -0.61 1.10 17.27
CA MET A 128 -1.58 0.01 17.05
C MET A 128 -2.30 -0.38 18.34
N LEU A 129 -1.56 -0.51 19.46
CA LEU A 129 -2.15 -0.83 20.75
C LEU A 129 -3.03 0.31 21.28
N GLN A 130 -2.64 1.57 21.08
CA GLN A 130 -3.48 2.75 21.41
C GLN A 130 -4.80 2.73 20.62
N ILE A 131 -4.74 2.42 19.31
CA ILE A 131 -5.95 2.26 18.48
C ILE A 131 -6.81 1.13 19.03
N SER A 132 -6.21 -0.02 19.38
CA SER A 132 -6.95 -1.17 19.93
C SER A 132 -7.72 -0.80 21.22
N VAL A 133 -7.06 -0.13 22.16
CA VAL A 133 -7.70 0.32 23.40
C VAL A 133 -8.86 1.28 23.10
N LEU A 134 -8.65 2.24 22.20
CA LEU A 134 -9.68 3.21 21.82
C LEU A 134 -10.89 2.53 21.17
N MET A 135 -10.63 1.63 20.23
CA MET A 135 -11.69 0.93 19.50
C MET A 135 -12.49 -0.02 20.42
N ASN A 136 -11.80 -0.78 21.27
CA ASN A 136 -12.48 -1.65 22.24
C ASN A 136 -13.36 -0.86 23.22
N SER A 137 -12.92 0.33 23.65
CA SER A 137 -13.74 1.19 24.52
C SER A 137 -14.94 1.82 23.79
N ALA A 138 -14.89 1.97 22.47
CA ALA A 138 -15.94 2.59 21.67
C ALA A 138 -17.01 1.59 21.18
N PHE A 139 -16.68 0.30 21.08
CA PHE A 139 -17.53 -0.73 20.46
C PHE A 139 -17.93 -1.88 21.40
N ASP A 140 -17.77 -1.73 22.72
CA ASP A 140 -18.24 -2.67 23.77
C ASP A 140 -17.93 -4.16 23.48
N ASP A 141 -16.70 -4.50 23.08
CA ASP A 141 -16.22 -5.86 22.82
C ASP A 141 -17.01 -6.69 21.77
N ASP A 142 -18.00 -6.11 21.08
CA ASP A 142 -18.86 -6.79 20.10
C ASP A 142 -18.23 -6.88 18.68
N VAL A 143 -16.91 -6.71 18.56
CA VAL A 143 -16.23 -6.78 17.25
C VAL A 143 -15.76 -8.21 17.01
N ASP A 144 -16.32 -8.86 16.00
CA ASP A 144 -16.02 -10.24 15.64
C ASP A 144 -14.81 -10.32 14.68
N ALA A 145 -14.00 -11.39 14.78
CA ALA A 145 -12.85 -11.61 13.89
C ALA A 145 -13.25 -11.73 12.40
N ASP A 146 -14.53 -12.01 12.12
CA ASP A 146 -15.08 -12.06 10.76
C ASP A 146 -15.53 -10.68 10.24
N ASP A 147 -15.40 -9.62 11.03
CA ASP A 147 -15.81 -8.29 10.65
C ASP A 147 -14.95 -7.72 9.51
N VAL A 148 -15.60 -6.90 8.70
CA VAL A 148 -15.00 -6.26 7.54
C VAL A 148 -14.66 -4.81 7.83
N ILE A 149 -13.42 -4.42 7.63
CA ILE A 149 -13.00 -3.02 7.62
C ILE A 149 -12.95 -2.48 6.20
N LEU A 150 -13.72 -1.42 5.90
CA LEU A 150 -13.67 -0.78 4.59
C LEU A 150 -12.46 0.14 4.49
N THR A 151 -11.62 -0.13 3.51
CA THR A 151 -10.37 0.59 3.26
C THR A 151 -10.51 1.41 1.98
N ALA A 152 -11.06 2.63 2.11
CA ALA A 152 -11.23 3.59 1.01
C ALA A 152 -10.07 4.60 0.94
N LEU A 153 -9.27 4.71 2.00
CA LEU A 153 -8.09 5.57 2.03
C LEU A 153 -6.86 4.83 1.51
N PRO A 154 -5.93 5.53 0.86
CA PRO A 154 -4.68 4.93 0.38
C PRO A 154 -3.86 4.34 1.53
N LEU A 155 -3.41 3.08 1.39
CA LEU A 155 -2.60 2.39 2.42
C LEU A 155 -1.16 2.94 2.54
N ASP A 156 -0.71 3.75 1.58
CA ASP A 156 0.55 4.48 1.65
C ASP A 156 0.48 5.72 2.57
N HIS A 157 -0.72 6.12 2.99
CA HIS A 157 -0.91 7.15 4.02
C HIS A 157 -0.92 6.50 5.41
N VAL A 158 -0.12 7.05 6.34
CA VAL A 158 0.08 6.48 7.69
C VAL A 158 -1.22 6.21 8.45
N PHE A 159 -2.23 7.05 8.31
CA PHE A 159 -3.54 6.85 8.95
C PHE A 159 -4.19 5.55 8.48
N SER A 160 -4.34 5.37 7.17
CA SER A 160 -4.92 4.14 6.61
C SER A 160 -4.03 2.92 6.87
N PHE A 161 -2.71 3.08 6.75
CA PHE A 161 -1.77 2.01 7.07
C PHE A 161 -1.94 1.51 8.50
N MET A 162 -2.06 2.41 9.48
CA MET A 162 -2.19 2.03 10.89
C MET A 162 -3.57 1.48 11.22
N VAL A 163 -4.66 2.13 10.79
CA VAL A 163 -6.02 1.75 11.17
C VAL A 163 -6.54 0.60 10.32
N CYS A 164 -6.46 0.69 8.99
CA CYS A 164 -6.98 -0.37 8.13
C CYS A 164 -5.99 -1.52 7.95
N GLY A 165 -4.69 -1.23 7.88
CA GLY A 165 -3.64 -2.22 7.71
C GLY A 165 -3.25 -2.88 9.03
N MET A 166 -2.49 -2.20 9.87
CA MET A 166 -1.88 -2.79 11.06
C MET A 166 -2.90 -3.23 12.11
N TYR A 167 -3.85 -2.36 12.47
CA TYR A 167 -4.89 -2.70 13.43
C TYR A 167 -5.85 -3.75 12.87
N GLY A 168 -6.26 -3.63 11.59
CA GLY A 168 -7.11 -4.63 10.95
C GLY A 168 -6.48 -6.03 10.96
N MET A 169 -5.17 -6.14 10.64
CA MET A 169 -4.43 -7.40 10.72
C MET A 169 -4.29 -7.91 12.17
N TYR A 170 -4.06 -7.01 13.13
CA TYR A 170 -3.94 -7.38 14.55
C TYR A 170 -5.23 -7.99 15.09
N GLN A 171 -6.38 -7.47 14.70
CA GLN A 171 -7.70 -7.97 15.11
C GLN A 171 -8.19 -9.17 14.26
N GLY A 172 -7.54 -9.44 13.13
CA GLY A 172 -7.97 -10.52 12.21
C GLY A 172 -9.08 -10.12 11.25
N TYR A 173 -9.38 -8.81 11.09
CA TYR A 173 -10.45 -8.34 10.21
C TYR A 173 -10.16 -8.56 8.73
N ALA A 174 -11.22 -8.79 7.97
CA ALA A 174 -11.15 -8.78 6.53
C ALA A 174 -11.11 -7.34 5.99
N GLY A 175 -10.07 -6.99 5.23
CA GLY A 175 -9.95 -5.67 4.60
C GLY A 175 -10.69 -5.60 3.26
N LEU A 176 -11.75 -4.78 3.16
CA LEU A 176 -12.41 -4.47 1.90
C LEU A 176 -11.72 -3.28 1.23
N LEU A 177 -10.83 -3.56 0.27
CA LEU A 177 -10.07 -2.53 -0.43
C LEU A 177 -10.92 -1.86 -1.52
N ILE A 178 -11.08 -0.55 -1.47
CA ILE A 178 -11.78 0.27 -2.46
C ILE A 178 -10.77 1.01 -3.34
N PRO A 179 -10.50 0.55 -4.56
CA PRO A 179 -9.47 1.15 -5.41
C PRO A 179 -9.80 2.56 -5.92
N ASN A 180 -11.08 2.90 -6.02
CA ASN A 180 -11.54 4.21 -6.45
C ASN A 180 -12.67 4.74 -5.55
N PRO A 181 -12.35 5.42 -4.44
CA PRO A 181 -13.36 5.95 -3.51
C PRO A 181 -14.17 7.13 -4.08
N ARG A 182 -13.83 7.63 -5.27
CA ARG A 182 -14.62 8.66 -5.97
C ARG A 182 -15.81 8.08 -6.74
N ASP A 183 -15.82 6.79 -6.99
CA ASP A 183 -16.96 6.04 -7.52
C ASP A 183 -17.91 5.69 -6.36
N LEU A 184 -18.75 6.65 -5.98
CA LEU A 184 -19.64 6.51 -4.83
C LEU A 184 -20.69 5.41 -5.04
N ASP A 185 -21.22 5.27 -6.26
CA ASP A 185 -22.20 4.21 -6.56
C ASP A 185 -21.55 2.82 -6.40
N GLY A 186 -20.35 2.65 -6.89
CA GLY A 186 -19.56 1.45 -6.70
C GLY A 186 -19.26 1.18 -5.22
N LEU A 187 -18.88 2.20 -4.47
CA LEU A 187 -18.61 2.12 -3.03
C LEU A 187 -19.85 1.69 -2.25
N ILE A 188 -21.01 2.34 -2.48
CA ILE A 188 -22.28 2.01 -1.80
C ILE A 188 -22.68 0.57 -2.10
N LYS A 189 -22.50 0.12 -3.35
CA LYS A 189 -22.79 -1.27 -3.74
C LYS A 189 -21.92 -2.27 -2.99
N GLU A 190 -20.62 -2.02 -2.87
CA GLU A 190 -19.70 -2.88 -2.12
C GLU A 190 -20.03 -2.87 -0.62
N MET A 191 -20.37 -1.70 -0.05
CA MET A 191 -20.83 -1.59 1.35
C MET A 191 -22.10 -2.43 1.60
N GLY A 192 -23.07 -2.35 0.71
CA GLY A 192 -24.30 -3.15 0.82
C GLY A 192 -24.06 -4.66 0.73
N LYS A 193 -23.06 -5.06 -0.05
CA LYS A 193 -22.68 -6.47 -0.23
C LYS A 193 -21.91 -7.04 0.96
N TYR A 194 -20.89 -6.32 1.44
CA TYR A 194 -19.97 -6.83 2.45
C TYR A 194 -20.28 -6.35 3.88
N LYS A 195 -21.16 -5.37 4.02
CA LYS A 195 -21.64 -4.85 5.32
C LYS A 195 -20.48 -4.57 6.29
N PRO A 196 -19.55 -3.67 5.95
CA PRO A 196 -18.38 -3.41 6.78
C PRO A 196 -18.81 -2.97 8.19
N ALA A 197 -18.12 -3.49 9.22
CA ALA A 197 -18.37 -3.14 10.61
C ALA A 197 -17.98 -1.69 10.90
N PHE A 198 -16.89 -1.21 10.25
CA PHE A 198 -16.51 0.20 10.36
C PHE A 198 -15.74 0.71 9.15
N ILE A 199 -15.74 2.05 8.99
CA ILE A 199 -15.21 2.76 7.83
C ILE A 199 -14.33 3.90 8.33
N PRO A 200 -13.00 3.71 8.40
CA PRO A 200 -12.07 4.81 8.60
C PRO A 200 -12.05 5.69 7.35
N ALA A 201 -12.43 6.95 7.49
CA ALA A 201 -12.51 7.86 6.36
C ALA A 201 -12.24 9.32 6.78
N VAL A 202 -12.10 10.19 5.80
CA VAL A 202 -12.02 11.64 5.98
C VAL A 202 -13.37 12.28 5.65
N ASN A 203 -13.59 13.48 6.17
CA ASN A 203 -14.88 14.20 6.03
C ASN A 203 -15.37 14.31 4.59
N THR A 204 -14.45 14.46 3.63
CA THR A 204 -14.80 14.55 2.20
C THR A 204 -15.48 13.29 1.66
N LEU A 205 -15.14 12.11 2.18
CA LEU A 205 -15.82 10.86 1.79
C LEU A 205 -17.22 10.80 2.43
N PHE A 206 -17.34 11.10 3.73
CA PHE A 206 -18.63 11.09 4.41
C PHE A 206 -19.61 12.13 3.86
N ASN A 207 -19.13 13.27 3.40
CA ASN A 207 -19.98 14.28 2.76
C ASN A 207 -20.47 13.85 1.35
N GLY A 208 -19.87 12.85 0.76
CA GLY A 208 -20.27 12.30 -0.53
C GLY A 208 -21.23 11.10 -0.45
N LEU A 209 -21.27 10.43 0.71
CA LEU A 209 -22.19 9.32 1.00
C LEU A 209 -23.54 9.81 1.49
#